data_1234135190c3519de4e30285fbaab381
#
_entry.id   1234135190c3519de4e30285fbaab381
#
_cell.length_a   1.000
_cell.length_b   1.000
_cell.length_c   1.000
_cell.angle_alpha   90.00
_cell.angle_beta   90.00
_cell.angle_gamma   90.00
#
_symmetry.space_group_name_H-M   'P 1'
#
loop_
_entity.id
_entity.type
_entity.pdbx_description
1 polymer ?
#
loop_
_entity_poly.entity_id
_entity_poly.type
_entity_poly.pdbx_seq_one_letter_code
_entity_poly.pdbx_strand_id
1 'polypeptide(L)'
;MMKFGLGNEARDAWSSIWSSIWPSIWSSIWRTAAVAAVAGLCACSPQSLLVRAAADQLAGQGQASEDDIWLARDASAFYLKLSESVLHQTPGHLPLAEAVAGGFTQYAYAFIELEADRIESTDAKTAQRLRKRAARLYARAHRHAMAALEQHRPGFADALAGSATALQLPADQVGVAYWAAAAWGACIALSKDLPDAVADLPRAIALARLAWARDPDHGDGALASLMGSFEAARPGGSMRQAEAYFDRAIAASAGRSAGPWVAKAETLALAAGDRAGFEALLRQAITIATAHPSLANALMRERAQWLIDSADDRF
;
A
#
# COMPACT_ATOMS: atom_id res chain seq x y z
N MET A 1 -41.11 -86.89 -29.45
CA MET A 1 -41.16 -86.80 -28.00
C MET A 1 -39.71 -87.00 -27.50
N MET A 2 -38.91 -85.95 -27.40
CA MET A 2 -37.53 -86.01 -26.89
C MET A 2 -37.26 -84.72 -26.09
N LYS A 3 -37.16 -84.88 -24.75
CA LYS A 3 -36.77 -83.88 -23.79
C LYS A 3 -35.25 -83.73 -23.79
N PHE A 4 -34.68 -82.67 -24.13
CA PHE A 4 -33.29 -82.34 -23.83
C PHE A 4 -33.24 -81.52 -22.55
N GLY A 5 -32.74 -82.15 -21.49
CA GLY A 5 -32.37 -81.46 -20.26
C GLY A 5 -30.98 -80.89 -20.41
N LEU A 6 -30.84 -79.59 -20.44
CA LEU A 6 -29.55 -78.92 -20.32
C LEU A 6 -29.26 -78.72 -18.84
N GLY A 7 -28.12 -79.32 -18.40
CA GLY A 7 -27.72 -79.52 -17.05
C GLY A 7 -27.45 -78.28 -16.23
N ASN A 8 -27.60 -78.48 -14.94
CA ASN A 8 -27.34 -77.56 -13.85
C ASN A 8 -25.87 -77.06 -13.78
N GLU A 9 -24.94 -77.73 -14.44
CA GLU A 9 -23.51 -77.38 -14.43
C GLU A 9 -23.14 -76.06 -15.09
N ALA A 10 -23.94 -75.62 -16.09
CA ALA A 10 -23.67 -74.28 -16.76
C ALA A 10 -24.09 -73.13 -15.87
N ARG A 11 -24.99 -73.24 -14.94
CA ARG A 11 -25.43 -72.21 -14.01
C ARG A 11 -24.43 -72.02 -12.86
N ASP A 12 -23.82 -73.06 -12.39
CA ASP A 12 -22.86 -73.02 -11.30
C ASP A 12 -21.50 -72.42 -11.78
N ALA A 13 -21.07 -72.70 -13.00
CA ALA A 13 -19.90 -72.11 -13.61
C ALA A 13 -20.00 -70.56 -13.78
N TRP A 14 -21.17 -70.03 -14.11
CA TRP A 14 -21.40 -68.59 -14.26
C TRP A 14 -21.44 -67.86 -12.89
N SER A 15 -21.97 -68.51 -11.85
CA SER A 15 -22.05 -67.91 -10.51
C SER A 15 -20.67 -67.80 -9.84
N SER A 16 -19.77 -68.76 -10.09
CA SER A 16 -18.40 -68.75 -9.54
C SER A 16 -17.48 -67.70 -10.20
N ILE A 17 -17.69 -67.40 -11.49
CA ILE A 17 -16.94 -66.35 -12.22
C ILE A 17 -17.35 -64.94 -11.74
N TRP A 18 -18.63 -64.72 -11.48
CA TRP A 18 -19.12 -63.41 -11.03
C TRP A 18 -18.76 -63.10 -9.56
N SER A 19 -18.66 -64.08 -8.69
CA SER A 19 -18.29 -63.89 -7.29
C SER A 19 -16.79 -63.61 -7.08
N SER A 20 -15.92 -64.01 -8.02
CA SER A 20 -14.48 -63.79 -7.91
C SER A 20 -13.98 -62.47 -8.53
N ILE A 21 -14.73 -61.89 -9.49
CA ILE A 21 -14.32 -60.67 -10.22
C ILE A 21 -14.85 -59.40 -9.53
N TRP A 22 -16.07 -59.45 -8.95
CA TRP A 22 -16.73 -58.27 -8.37
C TRP A 22 -16.00 -57.64 -7.18
N PRO A 23 -15.43 -58.35 -6.21
CA PRO A 23 -14.74 -57.75 -5.07
C PRO A 23 -13.44 -57.05 -5.44
N SER A 24 -12.72 -57.53 -6.49
CA SER A 24 -11.43 -56.96 -6.89
C SER A 24 -11.57 -55.63 -7.63
N ILE A 25 -12.64 -55.46 -8.41
CA ILE A 25 -12.90 -54.21 -9.16
C ILE A 25 -13.35 -53.10 -8.20
N TRP A 26 -14.21 -53.40 -7.23
CA TRP A 26 -14.67 -52.42 -6.25
C TRP A 26 -13.56 -51.97 -5.30
N SER A 27 -12.69 -52.86 -4.85
CA SER A 27 -11.56 -52.52 -4.00
C SER A 27 -10.51 -51.64 -4.73
N SER A 28 -10.37 -51.80 -6.05
CA SER A 28 -9.49 -50.96 -6.87
C SER A 28 -10.06 -49.56 -7.06
N ILE A 29 -11.38 -49.40 -7.30
CA ILE A 29 -12.06 -48.13 -7.44
C ILE A 29 -12.02 -47.30 -6.16
N TRP A 30 -12.22 -47.95 -5.00
CA TRP A 30 -12.13 -47.27 -3.70
C TRP A 30 -10.69 -46.83 -3.34
N ARG A 31 -9.69 -47.63 -3.74
CA ARG A 31 -8.28 -47.27 -3.54
C ARG A 31 -7.83 -46.13 -4.42
N THR A 32 -8.27 -46.07 -5.69
CA THR A 32 -7.97 -44.94 -6.58
C THR A 32 -8.74 -43.68 -6.18
N ALA A 33 -9.98 -43.77 -5.72
CA ALA A 33 -10.76 -42.67 -5.20
C ALA A 33 -10.17 -42.13 -3.87
N ALA A 34 -9.68 -42.96 -2.99
CA ALA A 34 -9.01 -42.56 -1.75
C ALA A 34 -7.67 -41.86 -2.02
N VAL A 35 -6.88 -42.34 -2.99
CA VAL A 35 -5.61 -41.72 -3.39
C VAL A 35 -5.87 -40.35 -4.08
N ALA A 36 -6.90 -40.23 -4.91
CA ALA A 36 -7.29 -38.97 -5.54
C ALA A 36 -7.82 -37.96 -4.51
N ALA A 37 -8.55 -38.41 -3.46
CA ALA A 37 -9.00 -37.53 -2.38
C ALA A 37 -7.85 -37.04 -1.49
N VAL A 38 -6.85 -37.87 -1.21
CA VAL A 38 -5.63 -37.48 -0.47
C VAL A 38 -4.74 -36.56 -1.33
N ALA A 39 -4.64 -36.78 -2.65
CA ALA A 39 -3.92 -35.88 -3.56
C ALA A 39 -4.64 -34.51 -3.70
N GLY A 40 -5.97 -34.46 -3.62
CA GLY A 40 -6.76 -33.21 -3.62
C GLY A 40 -6.59 -32.41 -2.33
N LEU A 41 -6.31 -33.01 -1.19
CA LEU A 41 -6.02 -32.35 0.09
C LEU A 41 -4.58 -31.78 0.17
N CYS A 42 -3.66 -32.25 -0.67
CA CYS A 42 -2.28 -31.75 -0.76
C CYS A 42 -2.13 -30.50 -1.65
N ALA A 43 -3.19 -30.01 -2.31
CA ALA A 43 -3.14 -28.83 -3.19
C ALA A 43 -3.00 -27.50 -2.41
N CYS A 44 -3.33 -27.48 -1.10
CA CYS A 44 -2.96 -26.36 -0.22
C CYS A 44 -1.72 -26.78 0.56
N SER A 45 -0.53 -26.42 0.08
CA SER A 45 0.69 -26.73 0.83
C SER A 45 0.61 -26.04 2.19
N PRO A 46 0.90 -26.71 3.32
CA PRO A 46 0.90 -26.09 4.65
C PRO A 46 1.82 -24.86 4.70
N GLN A 47 2.82 -24.81 3.84
CA GLN A 47 3.72 -23.66 3.67
C GLN A 47 2.98 -22.41 3.17
N SER A 48 2.04 -22.53 2.23
CA SER A 48 1.28 -21.37 1.73
C SER A 48 0.34 -20.78 2.78
N LEU A 49 -0.21 -21.62 3.67
CA LEU A 49 -1.03 -21.17 4.80
C LEU A 49 -0.19 -20.45 5.85
N LEU A 50 1.00 -20.96 6.16
CA LEU A 50 1.93 -20.31 7.10
C LEU A 50 2.43 -18.95 6.57
N VAL A 51 2.75 -18.86 5.28
CA VAL A 51 3.19 -17.61 4.66
C VAL A 51 2.06 -16.59 4.63
N ARG A 52 0.82 -17.00 4.37
CA ARG A 52 -0.35 -16.09 4.45
C ARG A 52 -0.60 -15.61 5.88
N ALA A 53 -0.57 -16.51 6.87
CA ALA A 53 -0.70 -16.12 8.26
C ALA A 53 0.41 -15.13 8.71
N ALA A 54 1.65 -15.33 8.24
CA ALA A 54 2.72 -14.37 8.46
C ALA A 54 2.45 -13.02 7.77
N ALA A 55 1.88 -13.03 6.55
CA ALA A 55 1.50 -11.83 5.83
C ALA A 55 0.40 -11.03 6.57
N ASP A 56 -0.63 -11.71 7.10
CA ASP A 56 -1.68 -11.09 7.89
C ASP A 56 -1.12 -10.45 9.17
N GLN A 57 -0.24 -11.15 9.88
CA GLN A 57 0.40 -10.61 11.08
C GLN A 57 1.27 -9.39 10.79
N LEU A 58 2.07 -9.44 9.73
CA LEU A 58 2.92 -8.33 9.34
C LEU A 58 2.11 -7.12 8.84
N ALA A 59 0.99 -7.34 8.17
CA ALA A 59 0.09 -6.25 7.75
C ALA A 59 -0.50 -5.48 8.96
N GLY A 60 -0.80 -6.18 10.06
CA GLY A 60 -1.38 -5.59 11.26
C GLY A 60 -0.40 -4.87 12.19
N GLN A 61 0.89 -5.18 12.11
CA GLN A 61 1.88 -4.61 13.05
C GLN A 61 2.20 -3.13 12.83
N GLY A 62 1.94 -2.59 11.64
CA GLY A 62 2.12 -1.15 11.36
C GLY A 62 1.21 -0.23 12.19
N GLN A 63 0.27 -0.80 12.96
CA GLN A 63 -0.66 -0.07 13.84
C GLN A 63 -0.21 -0.05 15.30
N ALA A 64 0.94 -0.65 15.65
CA ALA A 64 1.47 -0.58 17.01
C ALA A 64 1.78 0.88 17.38
N SER A 65 1.30 1.32 18.55
CA SER A 65 1.57 2.66 19.04
C SER A 65 3.03 2.75 19.47
N GLU A 66 3.83 3.50 18.71
CA GLU A 66 5.19 3.86 19.04
C GLU A 66 5.30 5.39 18.98
N ASP A 67 5.95 5.99 19.95
CA ASP A 67 6.18 7.44 20.01
C ASP A 67 7.66 7.80 20.09
N ASP A 68 8.55 6.81 20.29
CA ASP A 68 9.99 6.97 20.19
C ASP A 68 10.44 6.91 18.73
N ILE A 69 10.71 8.10 18.17
CA ILE A 69 11.13 8.27 16.76
C ILE A 69 12.43 7.52 16.44
N TRP A 70 13.38 7.45 17.39
CA TRP A 70 14.66 6.79 17.18
C TRP A 70 14.51 5.26 17.17
N LEU A 71 13.74 4.72 18.10
CA LEU A 71 13.42 3.30 18.12
C LEU A 71 12.63 2.90 16.87
N ALA A 72 11.64 3.70 16.49
CA ALA A 72 10.88 3.50 15.26
C ALA A 72 11.78 3.48 14.01
N ARG A 73 12.75 4.40 13.91
CA ARG A 73 13.73 4.45 12.81
C ARG A 73 14.53 3.17 12.71
N ASP A 74 15.10 2.72 13.83
CA ASP A 74 16.01 1.57 13.85
C ASP A 74 15.27 0.25 13.58
N ALA A 75 14.06 0.11 14.14
CA ALA A 75 13.22 -1.08 13.94
C ALA A 75 12.62 -1.14 12.54
N SER A 76 12.21 -0.01 11.95
CA SER A 76 11.47 0.04 10.68
C SER A 76 12.25 -0.56 9.52
N ALA A 77 13.56 -0.34 9.44
CA ALA A 77 14.38 -0.84 8.33
C ALA A 77 14.37 -2.38 8.26
N PHE A 78 14.49 -3.05 9.41
CA PHE A 78 14.43 -4.51 9.49
C PHE A 78 13.02 -5.02 9.18
N TYR A 79 12.02 -4.40 9.80
CA TYR A 79 10.63 -4.78 9.62
C TYR A 79 10.17 -4.65 8.15
N LEU A 80 10.54 -3.55 7.48
CA LEU A 80 10.24 -3.35 6.06
C LEU A 80 10.87 -4.42 5.18
N LYS A 81 12.13 -4.81 5.46
CA LYS A 81 12.78 -5.87 4.69
C LYS A 81 12.17 -7.25 4.91
N LEU A 82 11.73 -7.53 6.14
CA LEU A 82 11.01 -8.76 6.45
C LEU A 82 9.66 -8.80 5.74
N SER A 83 8.86 -7.75 5.87
CA SER A 83 7.54 -7.63 5.23
C SER A 83 7.63 -7.73 3.71
N GLU A 84 8.61 -7.08 3.10
CA GLU A 84 8.87 -7.18 1.66
C GLU A 84 9.25 -8.61 1.23
N SER A 85 10.06 -9.33 2.03
CA SER A 85 10.43 -10.71 1.72
C SER A 85 9.19 -11.64 1.73
N VAL A 86 8.26 -11.42 2.64
CA VAL A 86 6.98 -12.16 2.68
C VAL A 86 6.08 -11.76 1.51
N LEU A 87 6.01 -10.46 1.18
CA LEU A 87 5.23 -9.95 0.05
C LEU A 87 5.68 -10.56 -1.29
N HIS A 88 6.98 -10.78 -1.49
CA HIS A 88 7.48 -11.47 -2.68
C HIS A 88 6.92 -12.90 -2.84
N GLN A 89 6.57 -13.57 -1.74
CA GLN A 89 5.95 -14.89 -1.75
C GLN A 89 4.41 -14.83 -1.85
N THR A 90 3.83 -13.65 -1.59
CA THR A 90 2.38 -13.40 -1.59
C THR A 90 2.04 -12.11 -2.35
N PRO A 91 2.40 -11.97 -3.62
CA PRO A 91 2.33 -10.69 -4.35
C PRO A 91 0.91 -10.12 -4.49
N GLY A 92 -0.12 -10.96 -4.38
CA GLY A 92 -1.53 -10.55 -4.38
C GLY A 92 -2.11 -10.27 -2.99
N HIS A 93 -1.32 -10.24 -1.92
CA HIS A 93 -1.82 -9.99 -0.56
C HIS A 93 -1.96 -8.47 -0.33
N LEU A 94 -3.16 -7.91 -0.60
CA LEU A 94 -3.42 -6.46 -0.56
C LEU A 94 -3.04 -5.80 0.78
N PRO A 95 -3.44 -6.31 1.97
CA PRO A 95 -3.09 -5.66 3.22
C PRO A 95 -1.57 -5.58 3.45
N LEU A 96 -0.81 -6.61 3.07
CA LEU A 96 0.64 -6.59 3.19
C LEU A 96 1.28 -5.66 2.14
N ALA A 97 0.76 -5.61 0.92
CA ALA A 97 1.22 -4.69 -0.11
C ALA A 97 1.00 -3.24 0.30
N GLU A 98 -0.14 -2.94 0.92
CA GLU A 98 -0.44 -1.64 1.52
C GLU A 98 0.57 -1.29 2.62
N ALA A 99 0.78 -2.20 3.58
CA ALA A 99 1.72 -2.01 4.69
C ALA A 99 3.16 -1.81 4.19
N VAL A 100 3.61 -2.57 3.19
CA VAL A 100 4.95 -2.45 2.60
C VAL A 100 5.10 -1.13 1.85
N ALA A 101 4.13 -0.77 1.00
CA ALA A 101 4.18 0.50 0.25
C ALA A 101 4.09 1.71 1.19
N GLY A 102 3.18 1.69 2.14
CA GLY A 102 3.04 2.72 3.17
C GLY A 102 4.30 2.84 4.01
N GLY A 103 4.82 1.71 4.49
CA GLY A 103 6.01 1.68 5.32
C GLY A 103 7.26 2.22 4.63
N PHE A 104 7.54 1.83 3.37
CA PHE A 104 8.65 2.40 2.60
C PHE A 104 8.46 3.90 2.34
N THR A 105 7.23 4.35 2.07
CA THR A 105 6.92 5.76 1.84
C THR A 105 7.14 6.57 3.11
N GLN A 106 6.60 6.13 4.23
CA GLN A 106 6.75 6.80 5.53
C GLN A 106 8.21 6.81 5.99
N TYR A 107 8.94 5.68 5.85
CA TYR A 107 10.36 5.60 6.19
C TYR A 107 11.21 6.56 5.35
N ALA A 108 10.95 6.62 4.04
CA ALA A 108 11.67 7.52 3.14
C ALA A 108 11.45 8.99 3.52
N TYR A 109 10.21 9.37 3.83
CA TYR A 109 9.87 10.71 4.28
C TYR A 109 10.50 11.04 5.64
N ALA A 110 10.15 10.26 6.67
CA ALA A 110 10.45 10.57 8.06
C ALA A 110 11.96 10.56 8.37
N PHE A 111 12.70 9.59 7.81
CA PHE A 111 14.08 9.31 8.23
C PHE A 111 15.14 9.62 7.18
N ILE A 112 14.73 9.93 5.94
CA ILE A 112 15.69 10.22 4.87
C ILE A 112 15.47 11.61 4.30
N GLU A 113 14.23 11.96 3.91
CA GLU A 113 13.94 13.25 3.26
C GLU A 113 13.96 14.40 4.27
N LEU A 114 13.34 14.24 5.44
CA LEU A 114 13.39 15.28 6.48
C LEU A 114 14.83 15.54 6.96
N GLU A 115 15.67 14.52 7.02
CA GLU A 115 17.09 14.70 7.35
C GLU A 115 17.83 15.45 6.23
N ALA A 116 17.53 15.15 4.95
CA ALA A 116 18.11 15.88 3.83
C ALA A 116 17.77 17.39 3.90
N ASP A 117 16.54 17.72 4.27
CA ASP A 117 16.11 19.11 4.40
C ASP A 117 16.84 19.82 5.56
N ARG A 118 17.03 19.14 6.69
CA ARG A 118 17.71 19.69 7.87
C ARG A 118 19.17 20.03 7.61
N ILE A 119 19.87 19.20 6.83
CA ILE A 119 21.31 19.37 6.60
C ILE A 119 21.65 20.15 5.33
N GLU A 120 20.67 20.55 4.52
CA GLU A 120 20.91 21.16 3.20
C GLU A 120 21.76 22.41 3.26
N SER A 121 21.53 23.27 4.24
CA SER A 121 22.30 24.51 4.43
C SER A 121 23.75 24.28 4.84
N THR A 122 24.06 23.14 5.46
CA THR A 122 25.41 22.79 5.98
C THR A 122 26.16 21.81 5.11
N ASP A 123 25.45 20.83 4.51
CA ASP A 123 26.03 19.82 3.60
C ASP A 123 25.06 19.47 2.45
N ALA A 124 24.97 20.36 1.47
CA ALA A 124 24.12 20.19 0.28
C ALA A 124 24.45 18.91 -0.50
N LYS A 125 25.71 18.45 -0.51
CA LYS A 125 26.11 17.22 -1.20
C LYS A 125 25.54 15.98 -0.52
N THR A 126 25.56 15.92 0.80
CA THR A 126 24.92 14.82 1.56
C THR A 126 23.42 14.91 1.46
N ALA A 127 22.82 16.09 1.56
CA ALA A 127 21.37 16.29 1.35
C ALA A 127 20.92 15.74 -0.01
N GLN A 128 21.64 16.04 -1.08
CA GLN A 128 21.32 15.51 -2.41
C GLN A 128 21.45 13.98 -2.49
N ARG A 129 22.44 13.38 -1.82
CA ARG A 129 22.54 11.90 -1.75
C ARG A 129 21.35 11.27 -1.01
N LEU A 130 20.91 11.91 0.09
CA LEU A 130 19.74 11.46 0.84
C LEU A 130 18.46 11.60 0.01
N ARG A 131 18.23 12.71 -0.71
CA ARG A 131 17.07 12.87 -1.61
C ARG A 131 17.05 11.81 -2.71
N LYS A 132 18.19 11.50 -3.32
CA LYS A 132 18.29 10.40 -4.29
C LYS A 132 17.98 9.03 -3.67
N ARG A 133 18.34 8.83 -2.39
CA ARG A 133 17.99 7.60 -1.66
C ARG A 133 16.49 7.55 -1.39
N ALA A 134 15.89 8.64 -0.91
CA ALA A 134 14.45 8.75 -0.68
C ALA A 134 13.66 8.48 -1.97
N ALA A 135 14.03 9.10 -3.10
CA ALA A 135 13.39 8.86 -4.40
C ALA A 135 13.40 7.37 -4.79
N ARG A 136 14.53 6.65 -4.56
CA ARG A 136 14.58 5.19 -4.82
C ARG A 136 13.67 4.38 -3.91
N LEU A 137 13.48 4.79 -2.64
CA LEU A 137 12.57 4.12 -1.71
C LEU A 137 11.11 4.38 -2.08
N TYR A 138 10.77 5.60 -2.49
CA TYR A 138 9.45 5.93 -3.03
C TYR A 138 9.14 5.13 -4.31
N ALA A 139 10.07 5.08 -5.25
CA ALA A 139 9.92 4.24 -6.44
C ALA A 139 9.75 2.75 -6.11
N ARG A 140 10.39 2.26 -5.03
CA ARG A 140 10.21 0.88 -4.54
C ARG A 140 8.83 0.66 -3.97
N ALA A 141 8.35 1.58 -3.12
CA ALA A 141 6.99 1.56 -2.58
C ALA A 141 5.93 1.53 -3.69
N HIS A 142 6.05 2.45 -4.65
CA HIS A 142 5.18 2.52 -5.82
C HIS A 142 5.14 1.21 -6.60
N ARG A 143 6.30 0.61 -6.90
CA ARG A 143 6.36 -0.67 -7.64
C ARG A 143 5.65 -1.81 -6.90
N HIS A 144 5.79 -1.92 -5.58
CA HIS A 144 5.10 -2.97 -4.81
C HIS A 144 3.59 -2.77 -4.84
N ALA A 145 3.11 -1.55 -4.64
CA ALA A 145 1.69 -1.25 -4.71
C ALA A 145 1.10 -1.49 -6.11
N MET A 146 1.77 -1.02 -7.16
CA MET A 146 1.32 -1.25 -8.54
C MET A 146 1.34 -2.73 -8.92
N ALA A 147 2.35 -3.49 -8.48
CA ALA A 147 2.39 -4.94 -8.71
C ALA A 147 1.20 -5.67 -8.05
N ALA A 148 0.78 -5.25 -6.85
CA ALA A 148 -0.40 -5.82 -6.20
C ALA A 148 -1.70 -5.46 -6.94
N LEU A 149 -1.85 -4.23 -7.41
CA LEU A 149 -3.00 -3.82 -8.23
C LEU A 149 -3.05 -4.59 -9.56
N GLU A 150 -1.90 -4.78 -10.20
CA GLU A 150 -1.77 -5.54 -11.44
C GLU A 150 -2.12 -7.03 -11.27
N GLN A 151 -1.77 -7.64 -10.11
CA GLN A 151 -2.15 -9.02 -9.78
C GLN A 151 -3.67 -9.20 -9.67
N HIS A 152 -4.38 -8.19 -9.17
CA HIS A 152 -5.83 -8.24 -9.03
C HIS A 152 -6.57 -7.87 -10.32
N ARG A 153 -5.95 -7.04 -11.15
CA ARG A 153 -6.49 -6.62 -12.44
C ARG A 153 -5.37 -6.55 -13.46
N PRO A 154 -5.11 -7.62 -14.21
CA PRO A 154 -4.13 -7.61 -15.30
C PRO A 154 -4.44 -6.48 -16.30
N GLY A 155 -3.41 -5.71 -16.68
CA GLY A 155 -3.54 -4.53 -17.53
C GLY A 155 -3.99 -3.26 -16.79
N PHE A 156 -3.93 -3.23 -15.45
CA PHE A 156 -4.29 -2.06 -14.65
C PHE A 156 -3.42 -0.83 -15.01
N ALA A 157 -2.11 -1.02 -15.15
CA ALA A 157 -1.19 0.06 -15.48
C ALA A 157 -1.47 0.66 -16.86
N ASP A 158 -1.77 -0.17 -17.86
CA ASP A 158 -2.12 0.27 -19.22
C ASP A 158 -3.46 1.00 -19.24
N ALA A 159 -4.45 0.48 -18.51
CA ALA A 159 -5.76 1.11 -18.38
C ALA A 159 -5.67 2.48 -17.69
N LEU A 160 -4.81 2.62 -16.67
CA LEU A 160 -4.52 3.88 -15.99
C LEU A 160 -3.85 4.89 -16.94
N ALA A 161 -2.97 4.43 -17.82
CA ALA A 161 -2.30 5.27 -18.81
C ALA A 161 -3.24 5.73 -19.94
N GLY A 162 -4.23 4.91 -20.31
CA GLY A 162 -5.16 5.18 -21.40
C GLY A 162 -6.36 6.04 -20.96
N SER A 163 -7.35 5.43 -20.34
CA SER A 163 -8.58 6.11 -19.91
C SER A 163 -8.93 5.73 -18.48
N ALA A 164 -8.37 6.44 -17.52
CA ALA A 164 -8.64 6.22 -16.09
C ALA A 164 -10.14 6.37 -15.74
N THR A 165 -10.94 7.08 -16.56
CA THR A 165 -12.37 7.29 -16.33
C THR A 165 -13.20 6.01 -16.44
N ALA A 166 -12.70 4.99 -17.14
CA ALA A 166 -13.34 3.67 -17.25
C ALA A 166 -12.93 2.71 -16.12
N LEU A 167 -11.93 3.08 -15.30
CA LEU A 167 -11.47 2.30 -14.18
C LEU A 167 -12.35 2.54 -12.94
N GLN A 168 -12.74 1.45 -12.29
CA GLN A 168 -13.31 1.49 -10.94
C GLN A 168 -12.41 0.73 -9.99
N LEU A 169 -12.20 1.28 -8.81
CA LEU A 169 -11.35 0.68 -7.79
C LEU A 169 -12.23 -0.03 -6.75
N PRO A 170 -12.04 -1.32 -6.48
CA PRO A 170 -12.66 -2.01 -5.34
C PRO A 170 -12.26 -1.37 -4.00
N ALA A 171 -13.11 -1.50 -2.99
CA ALA A 171 -12.89 -0.87 -1.69
C ALA A 171 -11.61 -1.35 -0.99
N ASP A 172 -11.28 -2.64 -1.11
CA ASP A 172 -10.10 -3.28 -0.55
C ASP A 172 -8.78 -2.89 -1.25
N GLN A 173 -8.85 -2.17 -2.36
CA GLN A 173 -7.68 -1.68 -3.10
C GLN A 173 -7.39 -0.19 -2.87
N VAL A 174 -8.26 0.53 -2.13
CA VAL A 174 -8.11 1.97 -1.92
C VAL A 174 -6.81 2.31 -1.21
N GLY A 175 -6.44 1.59 -0.15
CA GLY A 175 -5.22 1.83 0.60
C GLY A 175 -3.96 1.59 -0.23
N VAL A 176 -3.94 0.51 -1.02
CA VAL A 176 -2.83 0.24 -1.94
C VAL A 176 -2.71 1.33 -3.00
N ALA A 177 -3.83 1.78 -3.59
CA ALA A 177 -3.84 2.83 -4.60
C ALA A 177 -3.42 4.20 -4.02
N TYR A 178 -3.86 4.51 -2.79
CA TYR A 178 -3.43 5.69 -2.05
C TYR A 178 -1.91 5.71 -1.87
N TRP A 179 -1.31 4.63 -1.34
CA TRP A 179 0.14 4.57 -1.14
C TRP A 179 0.92 4.53 -2.44
N ALA A 180 0.38 3.90 -3.50
CA ALA A 180 0.98 3.95 -4.83
C ALA A 180 1.05 5.38 -5.37
N ALA A 181 -0.04 6.15 -5.24
CA ALA A 181 -0.10 7.53 -5.69
C ALA A 181 0.78 8.46 -4.85
N ALA A 182 0.77 8.30 -3.52
CA ALA A 182 1.59 9.08 -2.59
C ALA A 182 3.09 8.88 -2.84
N ALA A 183 3.51 7.61 -2.95
CA ALA A 183 4.90 7.28 -3.26
C ALA A 183 5.33 7.79 -4.65
N TRP A 184 4.44 7.69 -5.65
CA TRP A 184 4.73 8.19 -6.99
C TRP A 184 4.90 9.71 -7.00
N GLY A 185 3.96 10.43 -6.37
CA GLY A 185 4.03 11.88 -6.23
C GLY A 185 5.31 12.35 -5.51
N ALA A 186 5.68 11.69 -4.41
CA ALA A 186 6.91 11.98 -3.67
C ALA A 186 8.17 11.68 -4.50
N CYS A 187 8.19 10.57 -5.26
CA CYS A 187 9.28 10.26 -6.18
C CYS A 187 9.44 11.37 -7.26
N ILE A 188 8.33 11.81 -7.85
CA ILE A 188 8.31 12.90 -8.86
C ILE A 188 8.81 14.21 -8.23
N ALA A 189 8.37 14.54 -7.03
CA ALA A 189 8.78 15.76 -6.32
C ALA A 189 10.30 15.85 -6.09
N LEU A 190 10.96 14.71 -5.87
CA LEU A 190 12.41 14.62 -5.71
C LEU A 190 13.18 14.41 -7.02
N SER A 191 12.48 14.31 -8.16
CA SER A 191 13.04 13.99 -9.48
C SER A 191 12.61 15.03 -10.54
N LYS A 192 12.42 16.29 -10.15
CA LYS A 192 11.93 17.37 -11.04
C LYS A 192 12.91 17.71 -12.16
N ASP A 193 14.16 17.33 -12.01
CA ASP A 193 15.22 17.42 -13.02
C ASP A 193 15.12 16.35 -14.13
N LEU A 194 14.25 15.36 -13.97
CA LEU A 194 14.02 14.27 -14.91
C LEU A 194 12.68 14.47 -15.64
N PRO A 195 12.66 14.87 -16.92
CA PRO A 195 11.42 15.10 -17.67
C PRO A 195 10.46 13.92 -17.69
N ASP A 196 10.99 12.69 -17.81
CA ASP A 196 10.18 11.48 -17.82
C ASP A 196 9.45 11.27 -16.48
N ALA A 197 10.11 11.57 -15.35
CA ALA A 197 9.46 11.49 -14.04
C ALA A 197 8.32 12.51 -13.90
N VAL A 198 8.55 13.74 -14.37
CA VAL A 198 7.52 14.80 -14.33
C VAL A 198 6.35 14.48 -15.27
N ALA A 199 6.59 13.84 -16.41
CA ALA A 199 5.55 13.39 -17.33
C ALA A 199 4.57 12.38 -16.74
N ASP A 200 4.95 11.70 -15.66
CA ASP A 200 4.11 10.75 -14.95
C ASP A 200 3.12 11.40 -13.96
N LEU A 201 3.27 12.68 -13.64
CA LEU A 201 2.39 13.37 -12.67
C LEU A 201 0.89 13.21 -12.97
N PRO A 202 0.40 13.33 -14.23
CA PRO A 202 -1.01 13.10 -14.52
C PRO A 202 -1.50 11.70 -14.15
N ARG A 203 -0.66 10.67 -14.28
CA ARG A 203 -1.01 9.28 -13.93
C ARG A 203 -1.07 9.10 -12.41
N ALA A 204 -0.13 9.68 -11.66
CA ALA A 204 -0.16 9.67 -10.21
C ALA A 204 -1.43 10.34 -9.67
N ILE A 205 -1.82 11.48 -10.26
CA ILE A 205 -3.08 12.17 -9.94
C ILE A 205 -4.30 11.31 -10.33
N ALA A 206 -4.30 10.66 -11.49
CA ALA A 206 -5.39 9.79 -11.92
C ALA A 206 -5.59 8.63 -10.93
N LEU A 207 -4.51 8.02 -10.46
CA LEU A 207 -4.56 6.94 -9.46
C LEU A 207 -5.14 7.44 -8.12
N ALA A 208 -4.71 8.61 -7.64
CA ALA A 208 -5.29 9.22 -6.44
C ALA A 208 -6.78 9.53 -6.61
N ARG A 209 -7.20 10.00 -7.79
CA ARG A 209 -8.62 10.25 -8.10
C ARG A 209 -9.46 8.98 -8.11
N LEU A 210 -8.92 7.85 -8.55
CA LEU A 210 -9.62 6.56 -8.47
C LEU A 210 -9.87 6.16 -7.00
N ALA A 211 -8.86 6.30 -6.14
CA ALA A 211 -9.01 6.08 -4.71
C ALA A 211 -10.03 7.06 -4.09
N TRP A 212 -9.94 8.34 -4.44
CA TRP A 212 -10.84 9.40 -4.00
C TRP A 212 -12.30 9.14 -4.39
N ALA A 213 -12.55 8.72 -5.63
CA ALA A 213 -13.90 8.41 -6.09
C ALA A 213 -14.53 7.25 -5.30
N ARG A 214 -13.73 6.38 -4.73
CA ARG A 214 -14.19 5.23 -3.96
C ARG A 214 -14.35 5.51 -2.48
N ASP A 215 -13.39 6.22 -1.87
CA ASP A 215 -13.37 6.57 -0.45
C ASP A 215 -12.64 7.90 -0.21
N PRO A 216 -13.37 9.03 -0.23
CA PRO A 216 -12.77 10.35 -0.05
C PRO A 216 -12.17 10.60 1.35
N ASP A 217 -12.61 9.85 2.36
CA ASP A 217 -12.19 10.04 3.75
C ASP A 217 -11.12 9.03 4.19
N HIS A 218 -10.58 8.25 3.21
CA HIS A 218 -9.55 7.25 3.47
C HIS A 218 -8.39 7.79 4.31
N GLY A 219 -7.98 7.02 5.31
CA GLY A 219 -6.86 7.32 6.19
C GLY A 219 -7.09 8.57 7.05
N ASP A 220 -8.30 8.77 7.57
CA ASP A 220 -8.67 9.93 8.39
C ASP A 220 -8.30 11.27 7.70
N GLY A 221 -8.52 11.37 6.38
CA GLY A 221 -8.23 12.54 5.57
C GLY A 221 -6.84 12.56 4.90
N ALA A 222 -6.04 11.51 5.04
CA ALA A 222 -4.72 11.44 4.38
C ALA A 222 -4.84 11.54 2.85
N LEU A 223 -5.84 10.87 2.25
CA LEU A 223 -6.11 10.97 0.81
C LEU A 223 -6.55 12.38 0.41
N ALA A 224 -7.35 13.07 1.24
CA ALA A 224 -7.72 14.46 1.00
C ALA A 224 -6.48 15.38 1.00
N SER A 225 -5.57 15.20 1.96
CA SER A 225 -4.30 15.93 2.02
C SER A 225 -3.43 15.70 0.77
N LEU A 226 -3.34 14.46 0.30
CA LEU A 226 -2.64 14.11 -0.94
C LEU A 226 -3.27 14.79 -2.16
N MET A 227 -4.61 14.80 -2.25
CA MET A 227 -5.34 15.50 -3.33
C MET A 227 -5.06 17.01 -3.31
N GLY A 228 -4.98 17.63 -2.14
CA GLY A 228 -4.60 19.04 -1.97
C GLY A 228 -3.19 19.30 -2.51
N SER A 229 -2.23 18.48 -2.14
CA SER A 229 -0.84 18.56 -2.62
C SER A 229 -0.75 18.39 -4.14
N PHE A 230 -1.46 17.43 -4.72
CA PHE A 230 -1.51 17.24 -6.17
C PHE A 230 -2.19 18.39 -6.91
N GLU A 231 -3.28 18.94 -6.34
CA GLU A 231 -3.98 20.07 -6.95
C GLU A 231 -3.09 21.32 -7.00
N ALA A 232 -2.31 21.57 -5.95
CA ALA A 232 -1.36 22.67 -5.93
C ALA A 232 -0.16 22.47 -6.86
N ALA A 233 0.30 21.20 -7.01
CA ALA A 233 1.49 20.88 -7.79
C ALA A 233 1.24 20.79 -9.30
N ARG A 234 0.02 20.48 -9.74
CA ARG A 234 -0.27 20.27 -11.16
C ARG A 234 -0.30 21.58 -11.94
N PRO A 235 0.17 21.60 -13.21
CA PRO A 235 -0.02 22.77 -14.09
C PRO A 235 -1.49 23.16 -14.21
N GLY A 236 -1.80 24.42 -14.01
CA GLY A 236 -3.18 24.96 -14.04
C GLY A 236 -4.04 24.53 -12.83
N GLY A 237 -3.41 24.08 -11.75
CA GLY A 237 -4.10 23.74 -10.50
C GLY A 237 -4.69 24.96 -9.80
N SER A 238 -5.72 24.74 -9.00
CA SER A 238 -6.42 25.80 -8.28
C SER A 238 -6.02 25.78 -6.81
N MET A 239 -5.36 26.85 -6.33
CA MET A 239 -5.00 26.97 -4.90
C MET A 239 -6.24 26.96 -4.00
N ARG A 240 -7.36 27.53 -4.45
CA ARG A 240 -8.64 27.47 -3.72
C ARG A 240 -9.16 26.02 -3.61
N GLN A 241 -9.01 25.22 -4.69
CA GLN A 241 -9.40 23.81 -4.64
C GLN A 241 -8.45 23.00 -3.78
N ALA A 242 -7.15 23.29 -3.82
CA ALA A 242 -6.17 22.67 -2.92
C ALA A 242 -6.48 22.97 -1.45
N GLU A 243 -6.84 24.21 -1.14
CA GLU A 243 -7.28 24.60 0.20
C GLU A 243 -8.51 23.82 0.66
N ALA A 244 -9.54 23.68 -0.19
CA ALA A 244 -10.72 22.90 0.14
C ALA A 244 -10.40 21.42 0.43
N TYR A 245 -9.41 20.84 -0.24
CA TYR A 245 -8.94 19.49 0.06
C TYR A 245 -8.23 19.41 1.40
N PHE A 246 -7.36 20.36 1.74
CA PHE A 246 -6.71 20.39 3.06
C PHE A 246 -7.71 20.63 4.19
N ASP A 247 -8.69 21.51 4.00
CA ASP A 247 -9.75 21.73 5.00
C ASP A 247 -10.59 20.47 5.24
N ARG A 248 -10.89 19.72 4.17
CA ARG A 248 -11.52 18.40 4.30
C ARG A 248 -10.62 17.41 5.05
N ALA A 249 -9.31 17.38 4.77
CA ALA A 249 -8.37 16.52 5.48
C ALA A 249 -8.32 16.82 6.98
N ILE A 250 -8.31 18.10 7.33
CA ILE A 250 -8.36 18.57 8.72
C ILE A 250 -9.67 18.12 9.39
N ALA A 251 -10.80 18.32 8.72
CA ALA A 251 -12.12 17.92 9.25
C ALA A 251 -12.23 16.40 9.42
N ALA A 252 -11.81 15.61 8.43
CA ALA A 252 -11.85 14.14 8.46
C ALA A 252 -10.98 13.55 9.58
N SER A 253 -9.84 14.18 9.89
CA SER A 253 -8.99 13.77 11.02
C SER A 253 -9.63 14.02 12.39
N ALA A 254 -10.75 14.72 12.45
CA ALA A 254 -11.43 15.14 13.68
C ALA A 254 -10.47 15.83 14.68
N GLY A 255 -9.51 16.61 14.18
CA GLY A 255 -8.52 17.32 14.98
C GLY A 255 -7.43 16.43 15.59
N ARG A 256 -7.28 15.19 15.16
CA ARG A 256 -6.28 14.26 15.72
C ARG A 256 -4.97 14.17 14.94
N SER A 257 -4.92 14.66 13.70
CA SER A 257 -3.75 14.61 12.84
C SER A 257 -3.13 15.97 12.62
N ALA A 258 -1.83 16.10 12.88
CA ALA A 258 -1.04 17.29 12.61
C ALA A 258 -0.62 17.40 11.13
N GLY A 259 -0.57 16.27 10.40
CA GLY A 259 -0.06 16.20 9.02
C GLY A 259 -0.75 17.16 8.05
N PRO A 260 -2.10 17.23 7.97
CA PRO A 260 -2.78 18.15 7.07
C PRO A 260 -2.48 19.65 7.32
N TRP A 261 -2.25 20.01 8.57
CA TRP A 261 -1.88 21.39 8.94
C TRP A 261 -0.47 21.75 8.44
N VAL A 262 0.49 20.86 8.63
CA VAL A 262 1.86 21.02 8.10
C VAL A 262 1.82 21.09 6.57
N ALA A 263 1.11 20.15 5.93
CA ALA A 263 0.99 20.11 4.48
C ALA A 263 0.32 21.39 3.91
N LYS A 264 -0.72 21.90 4.56
CA LYS A 264 -1.37 23.18 4.18
C LYS A 264 -0.39 24.36 4.30
N ALA A 265 0.40 24.40 5.38
CA ALA A 265 1.41 25.43 5.59
C ALA A 265 2.48 25.43 4.49
N GLU A 266 3.10 24.27 4.24
CA GLU A 266 4.18 24.13 3.24
C GLU A 266 3.68 24.29 1.80
N THR A 267 2.42 23.94 1.53
CA THR A 267 1.89 23.98 0.16
C THR A 267 1.25 25.33 -0.20
N LEU A 268 0.44 25.88 0.70
CA LEU A 268 -0.36 27.09 0.39
C LEU A 268 0.23 28.36 0.98
N ALA A 269 0.48 28.40 2.29
CA ALA A 269 0.92 29.62 2.95
C ALA A 269 2.33 30.02 2.48
N LEU A 270 3.25 29.06 2.34
CA LEU A 270 4.59 29.30 1.81
C LEU A 270 4.53 29.81 0.36
N ALA A 271 3.74 29.19 -0.51
CA ALA A 271 3.60 29.60 -1.90
C ALA A 271 2.96 30.98 -2.07
N ALA A 272 2.11 31.38 -1.11
CA ALA A 272 1.48 32.71 -1.07
C ALA A 272 2.38 33.79 -0.45
N GLY A 273 3.55 33.47 0.11
CA GLY A 273 4.37 34.39 0.88
C GLY A 273 3.71 34.82 2.20
N ASP A 274 2.71 34.08 2.68
CA ASP A 274 1.99 34.38 3.91
C ASP A 274 2.71 33.77 5.13
N ARG A 275 3.72 34.46 5.61
CA ARG A 275 4.48 34.06 6.79
C ARG A 275 3.60 33.90 8.04
N ALA A 276 2.68 34.86 8.26
CA ALA A 276 1.83 34.81 9.46
C ALA A 276 0.90 33.58 9.46
N GLY A 277 0.28 33.30 8.32
CA GLY A 277 -0.54 32.10 8.11
C GLY A 277 0.29 30.81 8.21
N PHE A 278 1.49 30.79 7.63
CA PHE A 278 2.41 29.67 7.72
C PHE A 278 2.73 29.32 9.19
N GLU A 279 3.19 30.28 9.96
CA GLU A 279 3.52 30.07 11.38
C GLU A 279 2.27 29.70 12.22
N ALA A 280 1.10 30.28 11.93
CA ALA A 280 -0.14 29.96 12.64
C ALA A 280 -0.57 28.49 12.39
N LEU A 281 -0.50 28.00 11.14
CA LEU A 281 -0.81 26.62 10.79
C LEU A 281 0.16 25.63 11.47
N LEU A 282 1.45 25.96 11.51
CA LEU A 282 2.46 25.11 12.16
C LEU A 282 2.30 25.07 13.68
N ARG A 283 1.98 26.20 14.35
CA ARG A 283 1.68 26.21 15.79
C ARG A 283 0.44 25.34 16.11
N GLN A 284 -0.57 25.39 15.22
CA GLN A 284 -1.75 24.52 15.35
C GLN A 284 -1.37 23.05 15.21
N ALA A 285 -0.51 22.70 14.25
CA ALA A 285 0.01 21.34 14.09
C ALA A 285 0.74 20.85 15.35
N ILE A 286 1.57 21.69 15.98
CA ILE A 286 2.27 21.36 17.23
C ILE A 286 1.28 21.11 18.37
N THR A 287 0.24 21.95 18.48
CA THR A 287 -0.81 21.81 19.50
C THR A 287 -1.53 20.46 19.37
N ILE A 288 -1.93 20.10 18.15
CA ILE A 288 -2.62 18.83 17.85
C ILE A 288 -1.70 17.64 18.13
N ALA A 289 -0.45 17.71 17.65
CA ALA A 289 0.52 16.64 17.84
C ALA A 289 0.80 16.37 19.34
N THR A 290 0.79 17.41 20.15
CA THR A 290 0.97 17.29 21.61
C THR A 290 -0.25 16.69 22.30
N ALA A 291 -1.46 17.06 21.84
CA ALA A 291 -2.72 16.55 22.39
C ALA A 291 -3.00 15.08 22.01
N HIS A 292 -2.47 14.63 20.88
CA HIS A 292 -2.73 13.29 20.33
C HIS A 292 -1.40 12.56 20.00
N PRO A 293 -0.67 12.03 20.99
CA PRO A 293 0.60 11.37 20.82
C PRO A 293 0.50 10.15 19.86
N SER A 294 1.34 10.12 18.85
CA SER A 294 1.57 9.01 17.93
C SER A 294 2.87 9.27 17.19
N LEU A 295 3.47 8.26 16.58
CA LEU A 295 4.70 8.43 15.78
C LEU A 295 4.51 9.47 14.66
N ALA A 296 3.37 9.40 13.94
CA ALA A 296 3.06 10.36 12.88
C ALA A 296 2.99 11.79 13.41
N ASN A 297 2.30 12.01 14.53
CA ASN A 297 2.19 13.33 15.14
C ASN A 297 3.52 13.80 15.75
N ALA A 298 4.32 12.90 16.34
CA ALA A 298 5.65 13.25 16.85
C ALA A 298 6.56 13.75 15.73
N LEU A 299 6.58 13.07 14.58
CA LEU A 299 7.31 13.48 13.37
C LEU A 299 6.81 14.83 12.83
N MET A 300 5.49 15.03 12.77
CA MET A 300 4.91 16.30 12.31
C MET A 300 5.19 17.45 13.27
N ARG A 301 5.25 17.20 14.57
CA ARG A 301 5.66 18.19 15.57
C ARG A 301 7.11 18.63 15.36
N GLU A 302 8.04 17.68 15.17
CA GLU A 302 9.43 18.01 14.85
C GLU A 302 9.54 18.76 13.52
N ARG A 303 8.80 18.35 12.49
CA ARG A 303 8.77 19.06 11.21
C ARG A 303 8.26 20.47 11.36
N ALA A 304 7.14 20.67 12.05
CA ALA A 304 6.54 21.97 12.26
C ALA A 304 7.48 22.91 13.04
N GLN A 305 8.13 22.41 14.09
CA GLN A 305 9.08 23.20 14.88
C GLN A 305 10.28 23.63 14.01
N TRP A 306 10.87 22.69 13.26
CA TRP A 306 11.98 23.01 12.35
C TRP A 306 11.60 24.04 11.29
N LEU A 307 10.38 23.95 10.74
CA LEU A 307 9.87 24.90 9.76
C LEU A 307 9.68 26.32 10.36
N ILE A 308 9.22 26.42 11.61
CA ILE A 308 9.15 27.70 12.33
C ILE A 308 10.55 28.26 12.58
N ASP A 309 11.48 27.43 13.08
CA ASP A 309 12.85 27.86 13.42
C ASP A 309 13.63 28.32 12.18
N SER A 310 13.29 27.80 11.01
CA SER A 310 13.90 28.15 9.72
C SER A 310 13.01 29.07 8.84
N ALA A 311 12.02 29.76 9.44
CA ALA A 311 11.10 30.60 8.67
C ALA A 311 11.81 31.78 7.99
N ASP A 312 12.82 32.38 8.65
CA ASP A 312 13.60 33.49 8.09
C ASP A 312 14.32 33.14 6.77
N ASP A 313 14.68 31.88 6.58
CA ASP A 313 15.34 31.40 5.37
C ASP A 313 14.34 31.17 4.19
N ARG A 314 13.02 31.29 4.45
CA ARG A 314 11.95 30.94 3.50
C ARG A 314 11.14 32.14 3.02
N PHE A 315 11.11 33.22 3.82
CA PHE A 315 10.37 34.46 3.57
C PHE A 315 11.31 35.68 3.51
#